data_413652666447afb8e6bc51501464b1df
#
_entry.id   413652666447afb8e6bc51501464b1df
#
_cell.length_a   1.000
_cell.length_b   1.000
_cell.length_c   1.000
_cell.angle_alpha   90.00
_cell.angle_beta   90.00
_cell.angle_gamma   90.00
#
_symmetry.space_group_name_H-M   'P 1'
#
loop_
_entity.id
_entity.type
_entity.pdbx_description
1 polymer ?
#
loop_
_entity_poly.entity_id
_entity_poly.type
_entity_poly.pdbx_seq_one_letter_code
_entity_poly.pdbx_strand_id
1 'polypeptide(L)'
;MILSFIKYSILSLVLSSGVNDKNIVETAVSNDNFSTLVAAVQAGDLVGALSSEGPFTVFAPTNDGFAKLPEGTIDTLLKPENKETLQSILTYHVVAGKFMAGDVVKAINDNGGEFKVTTLQGSDLTLKLWESSVYVYDNQGGKAKVVIADVDTSNGVIHAIDNVVLPE
;
A
#
# COMPACT_ATOMS: atom_id res chain seq x y z
N MET A 1 20.69 18.96 -29.45
CA MET A 1 20.38 18.87 -28.95
C MET A 1 19.86 18.48 -28.60
N ILE A 2 19.66 18.46 -28.72
CA ILE A 2 19.02 18.26 -28.26
C ILE A 2 18.81 17.50 -27.71
N LEU A 3 18.83 17.38 -27.73
CA LEU A 3 18.50 16.81 -27.12
C LEU A 3 18.15 16.35 -26.33
N SER A 4 17.95 16.66 -26.36
CA SER A 4 17.28 16.40 -25.51
C SER A 4 16.58 15.99 -25.23
N PHE A 5 16.33 16.14 -25.71
CA PHE A 5 15.29 15.81 -25.44
C PHE A 5 14.90 14.83 -25.40
N ILE A 6 15.40 14.55 -25.90
CA ILE A 6 14.85 13.65 -25.75
C ILE A 6 14.79 12.83 -24.98
N LYS A 7 14.89 13.12 -24.87
CA LYS A 7 14.48 12.55 -24.00
C LYS A 7 13.72 12.07 -23.47
N TYR A 8 13.38 12.60 -23.93
CA TYR A 8 12.32 12.28 -23.43
C TYR A 8 11.64 11.51 -23.59
N SER A 9 11.76 11.62 -24.04
CA SER A 9 10.90 11.04 -24.18
C SER A 9 10.67 10.05 -24.20
N ILE A 10 11.19 9.99 -24.55
CA ILE A 10 10.70 9.15 -24.49
C ILE A 10 10.38 8.37 -24.10
N LEU A 11 10.18 8.71 -24.30
CA LEU A 11 9.50 8.19 -23.95
C LEU A 11 8.92 7.52 -23.88
N SER A 12 8.81 7.67 -24.20
CA SER A 12 7.93 7.18 -24.13
C SER A 12 7.49 6.38 -24.35
N LEU A 13 7.71 6.26 -24.89
CA LEU A 13 7.09 5.59 -25.02
C LEU A 13 6.89 4.59 -24.90
N VAL A 14 7.11 4.44 -25.11
CA VAL A 14 6.66 3.65 -24.89
C VAL A 14 6.18 2.96 -24.54
N LEU A 15 6.08 3.15 -24.80
CA LEU A 15 5.35 2.73 -24.47
C LEU A 15 4.72 1.98 -24.12
N SER A 16 4.91 2.02 -24.29
CA SER A 16 3.98 1.63 -23.84
C SER A 16 3.06 0.65 -23.64
N SER A 17 2.78 0.35 -23.84
CA SER A 17 1.67 -0.50 -24.12
C SER A 17 1.59 -1.65 -23.10
N GLY A 18 0.52 -1.71 -22.30
CA GLY A 18 0.33 -2.72 -21.28
C GLY A 18 1.13 -2.51 -20.01
N VAL A 19 2.01 -1.53 -20.00
CA VAL A 19 2.79 -1.20 -18.81
C VAL A 19 2.09 -0.08 -18.07
N ASN A 20 1.95 -0.25 -16.76
CA ASN A 20 1.40 0.81 -15.94
C ASN A 20 2.50 1.81 -15.61
N ASP A 21 2.39 3.01 -16.15
CA ASP A 21 3.38 4.06 -15.96
C ASP A 21 3.26 4.79 -14.62
N LYS A 22 2.15 4.57 -13.91
CA LYS A 22 1.92 5.25 -12.64
C LYS A 22 2.53 4.45 -11.50
N ASN A 23 3.23 5.16 -10.61
CA ASN A 23 3.74 4.52 -9.40
C ASN A 23 2.60 4.38 -8.37
N ILE A 24 2.94 3.84 -7.20
CA ILE A 24 1.97 3.60 -6.13
C ILE A 24 1.25 4.90 -5.75
N VAL A 25 2.00 5.98 -5.57
CA VAL A 25 1.42 7.25 -5.15
C VAL A 25 0.51 7.82 -6.24
N GLU A 26 0.97 7.82 -7.47
CA GLU A 26 0.18 8.35 -8.58
C GLU A 26 -1.10 7.55 -8.80
N THR A 27 -1.01 6.24 -8.63
CA THR A 27 -2.18 5.37 -8.74
C THR A 27 -3.18 5.67 -7.62
N ALA A 28 -2.69 5.85 -6.39
CA ALA A 28 -3.55 6.20 -5.26
C ALA A 28 -4.21 7.56 -5.45
N VAL A 29 -3.46 8.55 -5.94
CA VAL A 29 -3.99 9.89 -6.19
C VAL A 29 -5.11 9.84 -7.22
N SER A 30 -5.00 8.99 -8.22
CA SER A 30 -6.01 8.89 -9.28
C SER A 30 -7.25 8.12 -8.86
N ASN A 31 -7.27 7.55 -7.67
CA ASN A 31 -8.40 6.75 -7.17
C ASN A 31 -9.03 7.43 -5.96
N ASP A 32 -10.28 7.86 -6.11
CA ASP A 32 -11.00 8.60 -5.05
C ASP A 32 -11.15 7.79 -3.76
N ASN A 33 -11.08 6.47 -3.84
CA ASN A 33 -11.18 5.62 -2.64
C ASN A 33 -9.97 5.74 -1.71
N PHE A 34 -8.88 6.32 -2.19
CA PHE A 34 -7.64 6.45 -1.43
C PHE A 34 -7.32 7.90 -1.06
N SER A 35 -8.28 8.81 -1.14
CA SER A 35 -8.01 10.22 -0.85
C SER A 35 -7.48 10.46 0.56
N THR A 36 -8.02 9.74 1.55
CA THR A 36 -7.53 9.83 2.93
C THR A 36 -6.11 9.28 3.05
N LEU A 37 -5.85 8.14 2.40
CA LEU A 37 -4.52 7.56 2.38
C LEU A 37 -3.49 8.51 1.76
N VAL A 38 -3.84 9.16 0.66
CA VAL A 38 -2.96 10.12 0.00
C VAL A 38 -2.61 11.27 0.93
N ALA A 39 -3.61 11.80 1.64
CA ALA A 39 -3.39 12.86 2.62
C ALA A 39 -2.42 12.38 3.72
N ALA A 40 -2.60 11.15 4.18
CA ALA A 40 -1.74 10.57 5.21
C ALA A 40 -0.30 10.39 4.70
N VAL A 41 -0.14 9.90 3.49
CA VAL A 41 1.19 9.70 2.89
C VAL A 41 1.91 11.04 2.73
N GLN A 42 1.20 12.07 2.32
CA GLN A 42 1.77 13.40 2.19
C GLN A 42 2.16 13.99 3.56
N ALA A 43 1.28 13.84 4.55
CA ALA A 43 1.55 14.34 5.90
C ALA A 43 2.72 13.60 6.54
N GLY A 44 2.88 12.31 6.25
CA GLY A 44 3.98 11.50 6.75
C GLY A 44 5.27 11.64 5.97
N ASP A 45 5.29 12.44 4.90
CA ASP A 45 6.48 12.63 4.06
C ASP A 45 6.96 11.33 3.41
N LEU A 46 6.03 10.44 3.07
CA LEU A 46 6.37 9.14 2.48
C LEU A 46 6.19 9.08 0.97
N VAL A 47 5.80 10.20 0.35
CA VAL A 47 5.60 10.25 -1.10
C VAL A 47 6.87 9.83 -1.84
N GLY A 48 8.02 10.35 -1.42
CA GLY A 48 9.31 10.00 -2.03
C GLY A 48 9.66 8.53 -1.85
N ALA A 49 9.43 8.00 -0.64
CA ALA A 49 9.73 6.60 -0.35
C ALA A 49 8.87 5.66 -1.19
N LEU A 50 7.58 5.96 -1.31
CA LEU A 50 6.66 5.11 -2.08
C LEU A 50 6.76 5.36 -3.59
N SER A 51 7.45 6.40 -4.01
CA SER A 51 7.72 6.67 -5.43
C SER A 51 9.06 6.11 -5.88
N SER A 52 9.85 5.56 -4.96
CA SER A 52 11.16 4.98 -5.30
C SER A 52 11.00 3.67 -6.03
N GLU A 53 12.12 3.15 -6.52
CA GLU A 53 12.12 1.87 -7.22
C GLU A 53 11.81 0.75 -6.25
N GLY A 54 10.62 0.20 -6.29
CA GLY A 54 10.26 -0.93 -5.48
C GLY A 54 11.05 -2.18 -5.80
N PRO A 55 10.41 -3.31 -5.81
CA PRO A 55 8.96 -3.44 -5.71
C PRO A 55 8.43 -3.30 -4.30
N PHE A 56 7.19 -2.81 -4.20
CA PHE A 56 6.48 -2.72 -2.92
C PHE A 56 5.08 -3.31 -3.07
N THR A 57 4.59 -3.89 -1.98
CA THR A 57 3.18 -4.24 -1.87
C THR A 57 2.57 -3.35 -0.81
N VAL A 58 1.55 -2.59 -1.18
CA VAL A 58 0.88 -1.66 -0.26
C VAL A 58 -0.52 -2.18 0.04
N PHE A 59 -0.80 -2.40 1.31
CA PHE A 59 -2.15 -2.71 1.76
C PHE A 59 -2.81 -1.37 2.09
N ALA A 60 -3.53 -0.83 1.11
CA ALA A 60 -4.03 0.54 1.17
C ALA A 60 -5.43 0.58 1.76
N PRO A 61 -5.60 1.13 2.97
CA PRO A 61 -6.95 1.30 3.51
C PRO A 61 -7.74 2.25 2.63
N THR A 62 -8.97 1.89 2.34
CA THR A 62 -9.88 2.79 1.63
C THR A 62 -10.35 3.89 2.57
N ASN A 63 -11.03 4.89 2.04
CA ASN A 63 -11.64 5.94 2.87
C ASN A 63 -12.58 5.31 3.92
N ASP A 64 -13.32 4.28 3.53
CA ASP A 64 -14.19 3.56 4.45
C ASP A 64 -13.39 2.85 5.55
N GLY A 65 -12.21 2.35 5.21
CA GLY A 65 -11.32 1.74 6.20
C GLY A 65 -10.85 2.75 7.24
N PHE A 66 -10.47 3.92 6.80
CA PHE A 66 -10.10 5.00 7.72
C PHE A 66 -11.28 5.48 8.55
N ALA A 67 -12.48 5.45 7.99
CA ALA A 67 -13.69 5.87 8.71
C ALA A 67 -14.02 4.96 9.90
N LYS A 68 -13.47 3.77 9.93
CA LYS A 68 -13.65 2.84 11.05
C LYS A 68 -12.82 3.19 12.27
N LEU A 69 -11.84 4.08 12.12
CA LEU A 69 -11.06 4.57 13.25
C LEU A 69 -11.91 5.48 14.11
N PRO A 70 -11.60 5.58 15.42
CA PRO A 70 -12.31 6.51 16.27
C PRO A 70 -12.28 7.92 15.73
N GLU A 71 -13.36 8.66 15.97
CA GLU A 71 -13.47 10.04 15.53
C GLU A 71 -12.28 10.86 16.04
N GLY A 72 -11.71 11.66 15.15
CA GLY A 72 -10.54 12.50 15.49
C GLY A 72 -9.20 11.80 15.41
N THR A 73 -9.15 10.48 15.24
CA THR A 73 -7.88 9.76 15.14
C THR A 73 -7.10 10.18 13.91
N ILE A 74 -7.76 10.27 12.76
CA ILE A 74 -7.09 10.68 11.52
C ILE A 74 -6.56 12.10 11.65
N ASP A 75 -7.38 13.02 12.15
CA ASP A 75 -6.95 14.41 12.34
C ASP A 75 -5.75 14.51 13.26
N THR A 76 -5.73 13.71 14.32
CA THR A 76 -4.62 13.66 15.26
C THR A 76 -3.36 13.14 14.57
N LEU A 77 -3.48 12.07 13.79
CA LEU A 77 -2.34 11.47 13.09
C LEU A 77 -1.76 12.40 12.02
N LEU A 78 -2.58 13.25 11.44
CA LEU A 78 -2.12 14.17 10.41
C LEU A 78 -1.38 15.39 10.96
N LYS A 79 -1.35 15.57 12.28
CA LYS A 79 -0.62 16.68 12.89
C LYS A 79 0.88 16.48 12.78
N PRO A 80 1.64 17.56 12.54
CA PRO A 80 3.10 17.45 12.43
C PRO A 80 3.77 16.82 13.66
N GLU A 81 3.22 17.02 14.85
CA GLU A 81 3.76 16.44 16.08
C GLU A 81 3.62 14.93 16.14
N ASN A 82 2.72 14.35 15.33
CA ASN A 82 2.49 12.91 15.28
C ASN A 82 3.03 12.28 14.01
N LYS A 83 3.90 12.98 13.30
CA LYS A 83 4.45 12.52 12.03
C LYS A 83 5.12 11.16 12.14
N GLU A 84 5.91 10.94 13.18
CA GLU A 84 6.60 9.67 13.38
C GLU A 84 5.63 8.52 13.59
N THR A 85 4.57 8.76 14.35
CA THR A 85 3.52 7.76 14.57
C THR A 85 2.83 7.45 13.24
N LEU A 86 2.51 8.47 12.48
CA LEU A 86 1.89 8.31 11.17
C LEU A 86 2.79 7.51 10.23
N GLN A 87 4.08 7.83 10.20
CA GLN A 87 5.04 7.08 9.39
C GLN A 87 5.11 5.61 9.79
N SER A 88 5.09 5.33 11.08
CA SER A 88 5.08 3.94 11.56
C SER A 88 3.85 3.18 11.06
N ILE A 89 2.69 3.81 11.17
CA ILE A 89 1.44 3.19 10.71
C ILE A 89 1.49 2.96 9.19
N LEU A 90 1.90 3.95 8.44
CA LEU A 90 1.94 3.84 6.97
C LEU A 90 2.95 2.82 6.50
N THR A 91 4.14 2.78 7.09
CA THR A 91 5.14 1.78 6.72
C THR A 91 4.73 0.38 7.15
N TYR A 92 3.88 0.28 8.18
CA TYR A 92 3.31 -1.00 8.58
C TYR A 92 2.35 -1.56 7.52
N HIS A 93 1.85 -0.73 6.62
CA HIS A 93 1.00 -1.16 5.51
C HIS A 93 1.80 -1.47 4.24
N VAL A 94 3.11 -1.27 4.26
CA VAL A 94 3.96 -1.45 3.09
C VAL A 94 4.90 -2.63 3.32
N VAL A 95 4.91 -3.55 2.37
CA VAL A 95 5.77 -4.74 2.41
C VAL A 95 6.75 -4.65 1.26
N ALA A 96 8.02 -4.97 1.52
CA ALA A 96 9.02 -5.04 0.47
C ALA A 96 8.76 -6.27 -0.39
N GLY A 97 8.76 -6.09 -1.70
CA GLY A 97 8.47 -7.16 -2.65
C GLY A 97 7.09 -6.98 -3.28
N LYS A 98 6.91 -7.58 -4.44
CA LYS A 98 5.63 -7.51 -5.15
C LYS A 98 4.88 -8.82 -4.97
N PHE A 99 3.79 -8.78 -4.23
CA PHE A 99 2.94 -9.94 -3.96
C PHE A 99 1.56 -9.71 -4.55
N MET A 100 1.29 -10.33 -5.70
CA MET A 100 -0.05 -10.31 -6.28
C MET A 100 -0.96 -11.22 -5.47
N ALA A 101 -2.26 -11.06 -5.61
CA ALA A 101 -3.22 -11.87 -4.84
C ALA A 101 -2.99 -13.38 -5.04
N GLY A 102 -2.68 -13.80 -6.24
CA GLY A 102 -2.37 -15.20 -6.52
C GLY A 102 -1.15 -15.69 -5.76
N ASP A 103 -0.11 -14.85 -5.67
CA ASP A 103 1.10 -15.19 -4.90
C ASP A 103 0.79 -15.31 -3.42
N VAL A 104 -0.04 -14.42 -2.91
CA VAL A 104 -0.46 -14.43 -1.50
C VAL A 104 -1.26 -15.69 -1.19
N VAL A 105 -2.23 -16.01 -2.03
CA VAL A 105 -3.07 -17.20 -1.83
C VAL A 105 -2.21 -18.46 -1.85
N LYS A 106 -1.29 -18.55 -2.80
CA LYS A 106 -0.38 -19.71 -2.89
C LYS A 106 0.48 -19.81 -1.64
N ALA A 107 1.06 -18.69 -1.19
CA ALA A 107 1.90 -18.67 -0.01
C ALA A 107 1.14 -19.08 1.24
N ILE A 108 -0.11 -18.63 1.38
CA ILE A 108 -0.97 -19.02 2.49
C ILE A 108 -1.20 -20.53 2.48
N ASN A 109 -1.53 -21.09 1.33
CA ASN A 109 -1.78 -22.53 1.20
C ASN A 109 -0.52 -23.35 1.46
N ASP A 110 0.64 -22.88 0.97
CA ASP A 110 1.91 -23.57 1.15
C ASP A 110 2.40 -23.53 2.60
N ASN A 111 1.93 -22.56 3.38
CA ASN A 111 2.37 -22.37 4.77
C ASN A 111 1.32 -22.79 5.80
N GLY A 112 0.39 -23.62 5.40
CA GLY A 112 -0.58 -24.20 6.34
C GLY A 112 -1.74 -23.32 6.72
N GLY A 113 -2.04 -22.32 5.93
CA GLY A 113 -3.21 -21.47 6.14
C GLY A 113 -2.92 -20.04 6.55
N GLU A 114 -1.64 -19.71 6.74
CA GLU A 114 -1.25 -18.33 7.02
C GLU A 114 0.12 -18.03 6.43
N PHE A 115 0.33 -16.77 6.09
CA PHE A 115 1.59 -16.31 5.53
C PHE A 115 1.98 -15.00 6.20
N LYS A 116 3.16 -14.97 6.81
CA LYS A 116 3.68 -13.77 7.46
C LYS A 116 4.58 -13.01 6.50
N VAL A 117 4.39 -11.69 6.47
CA VAL A 117 5.23 -10.80 5.69
C VAL A 117 5.79 -9.72 6.61
N THR A 118 7.04 -9.34 6.38
CA THR A 118 7.67 -8.27 7.17
C THR A 118 7.43 -6.94 6.49
N THR A 119 6.92 -5.99 7.23
CA THR A 119 6.64 -4.65 6.72
C THR A 119 7.88 -3.76 6.77
N LEU A 120 7.81 -2.61 6.12
CA LEU A 120 8.90 -1.64 6.17
C LEU A 120 9.11 -1.07 7.58
N GLN A 121 8.08 -1.11 8.40
CA GLN A 121 8.16 -0.66 9.78
C GLN A 121 8.97 -1.64 10.65
N GLY A 122 9.09 -2.87 10.20
CA GLY A 122 9.86 -3.91 10.89
C GLY A 122 9.01 -4.96 11.59
N SER A 123 7.73 -4.70 11.75
CA SER A 123 6.80 -5.66 12.34
C SER A 123 6.16 -6.51 11.25
N ASP A 124 5.63 -7.66 11.63
CA ASP A 124 5.03 -8.58 10.68
C ASP A 124 3.53 -8.38 10.56
N LEU A 125 3.03 -8.62 9.36
CA LEU A 125 1.60 -8.81 9.10
C LEU A 125 1.37 -10.28 8.80
N THR A 126 0.23 -10.80 9.25
CA THR A 126 -0.15 -12.18 8.95
C THR A 126 -1.30 -12.17 7.96
N LEU A 127 -1.14 -12.89 6.87
CA LEU A 127 -2.15 -13.01 5.82
C LEU A 127 -2.82 -14.36 5.94
N LYS A 128 -4.15 -14.37 5.92
CA LYS A 128 -4.93 -15.60 6.01
C LYS A 128 -6.07 -15.58 5.01
N LEU A 129 -6.52 -16.77 4.60
CA LEU A 129 -7.69 -16.91 3.75
C LEU A 129 -8.91 -17.27 4.60
N TRP A 130 -10.01 -16.60 4.32
CA TRP A 130 -11.30 -16.89 4.92
C TRP A 130 -12.37 -16.74 3.84
N GLU A 131 -13.09 -17.80 3.55
CA GLU A 131 -14.15 -17.78 2.53
C GLU A 131 -13.67 -17.20 1.18
N SER A 132 -12.49 -17.62 0.74
CA SER A 132 -11.86 -17.19 -0.53
C SER A 132 -11.40 -15.73 -0.54
N SER A 133 -11.45 -15.05 0.60
CA SER A 133 -10.96 -13.70 0.74
C SER A 133 -9.66 -13.67 1.55
N VAL A 134 -8.78 -12.75 1.19
CA VAL A 134 -7.53 -12.56 1.94
C VAL A 134 -7.80 -11.55 3.06
N TYR A 135 -7.38 -11.90 4.26
CA TYR A 135 -7.43 -11.02 5.42
C TYR A 135 -6.02 -10.73 5.90
N VAL A 136 -5.80 -9.50 6.28
CA VAL A 136 -4.54 -9.03 6.86
C VAL A 136 -4.75 -8.86 8.36
N TYR A 137 -3.93 -9.54 9.14
CA TYR A 137 -4.00 -9.47 10.62
C TYR A 137 -2.79 -8.72 11.14
N ASP A 138 -3.05 -7.79 12.06
CA ASP A 138 -1.96 -7.08 12.74
C ASP A 138 -1.58 -7.79 14.05
N ASN A 139 -0.58 -7.24 14.74
CA ASN A 139 -0.09 -7.82 15.97
C ASN A 139 -1.02 -7.56 17.17
N GLN A 140 -1.97 -6.66 17.00
CA GLN A 140 -2.92 -6.32 18.07
C GLN A 140 -4.25 -7.07 17.95
N GLY A 141 -4.34 -7.97 16.99
CA GLY A 141 -5.55 -8.75 16.78
C GLY A 141 -6.56 -8.08 15.85
N GLY A 142 -6.20 -6.95 15.29
CA GLY A 142 -7.03 -6.29 14.28
C GLY A 142 -6.93 -7.03 12.96
N LYS A 143 -7.95 -6.92 12.15
CA LYS A 143 -7.95 -7.54 10.82
C LYS A 143 -8.57 -6.62 9.79
N ALA A 144 -8.12 -6.76 8.56
CA ALA A 144 -8.68 -6.04 7.42
C ALA A 144 -8.87 -7.03 6.27
N LYS A 145 -9.96 -6.85 5.54
CA LYS A 145 -10.25 -7.69 4.38
C LYS A 145 -9.75 -7.00 3.13
N VAL A 146 -9.08 -7.73 2.25
CA VAL A 146 -8.71 -7.22 0.94
C VAL A 146 -9.97 -7.14 0.08
N VAL A 147 -10.36 -5.94 -0.29
CA VAL A 147 -11.60 -5.70 -1.06
C VAL A 147 -11.34 -5.45 -2.53
N ILE A 148 -10.16 -4.93 -2.86
CA ILE A 148 -9.70 -4.76 -4.24
C ILE A 148 -8.25 -5.25 -4.27
N ALA A 149 -7.93 -6.14 -5.18
CA ALA A 149 -6.59 -6.72 -5.26
C ALA A 149 -5.97 -6.44 -6.62
N ASP A 150 -4.65 -6.59 -6.69
CA ASP A 150 -3.90 -6.55 -7.94
C ASP A 150 -4.01 -5.23 -8.70
N VAL A 151 -4.03 -4.12 -7.96
CA VAL A 151 -3.91 -2.80 -8.59
C VAL A 151 -2.44 -2.60 -8.90
N ASP A 152 -2.06 -2.90 -10.13
CA ASP A 152 -0.66 -2.90 -10.57
C ASP A 152 -0.14 -1.48 -10.74
N THR A 153 1.11 -1.26 -10.34
CA THR A 153 1.78 0.04 -10.47
C THR A 153 3.17 -0.19 -11.05
N SER A 154 3.82 0.90 -11.44
CA SER A 154 5.17 0.81 -12.02
C SER A 154 6.22 0.32 -11.02
N ASN A 155 5.99 0.52 -9.74
CA ASN A 155 6.97 0.13 -8.69
C ASN A 155 6.38 -0.80 -7.64
N GLY A 156 5.27 -1.47 -7.93
CA GLY A 156 4.70 -2.43 -6.99
C GLY A 156 3.25 -2.75 -7.28
N VAL A 157 2.52 -3.08 -6.23
CA VAL A 157 1.10 -3.42 -6.33
C VAL A 157 0.36 -2.89 -5.11
N ILE A 158 -0.88 -2.50 -5.30
CA ILE A 158 -1.75 -2.03 -4.23
C ILE A 158 -2.88 -3.05 -4.04
N HIS A 159 -3.11 -3.43 -2.80
CA HIS A 159 -4.29 -4.21 -2.42
C HIS A 159 -5.09 -3.34 -1.46
N ALA A 160 -6.31 -2.99 -1.84
CA ALA A 160 -7.16 -2.17 -0.99
C ALA A 160 -7.74 -3.01 0.14
N ILE A 161 -7.69 -2.48 1.34
CA ILE A 161 -8.24 -3.15 2.53
C ILE A 161 -9.33 -2.29 3.16
N ASP A 162 -10.20 -2.91 3.90
CA ASP A 162 -11.39 -2.25 4.45
C ASP A 162 -11.21 -1.79 5.90
N ASN A 163 -10.00 -1.82 6.40
CA ASN A 163 -9.70 -1.37 7.75
C ASN A 163 -8.22 -0.96 7.83
N VAL A 164 -7.86 -0.23 8.84
CA VAL A 164 -6.46 0.17 9.08
C VAL A 164 -5.86 -0.82 10.07
N VAL A 165 -4.72 -1.42 9.70
CA VAL A 165 -3.97 -2.25 10.62
C VAL A 165 -2.95 -1.38 11.35
N LEU A 166 -2.71 -1.68 12.62
CA LEU A 166 -1.89 -0.84 13.47
C LEU A 166 -0.72 -1.62 14.05
N PRO A 167 0.49 -1.05 14.06
CA PRO A 167 1.63 -1.67 14.72
C PRO A 167 1.48 -1.57 16.24
N GLU A 168 2.28 -2.35 16.96
CA GLU A 168 2.30 -2.28 18.43
C GLU A 168 2.85 -0.95 18.90
#